data_8edb494e8a15003c35100781b18626e8
#
_entry.id   8edb494e8a15003c35100781b18626e8
#
_cell.length_a   1.000
_cell.length_b   1.000
_cell.length_c   1.000
_cell.angle_alpha   90.00
_cell.angle_beta   90.00
_cell.angle_gamma   90.00
#
_symmetry.space_group_name_H-M   'P 1'
#
loop_
_entity.id
_entity.type
_entity.pdbx_description
1 polymer ?
#
loop_
_entity_poly.entity_id
_entity_poly.type
_entity_poly.pdbx_seq_one_letter_code
_entity_poly.pdbx_strand_id
1 'polypeptide(L)'
;MARQNKTPLGIFSEAIGLYFSNFDKFIQYMSFPVLGQIAGLGLVLLITFFYTQNLPSLIEKYSALNDFNTLILLSILITLPGLAIFIKAFWDYLVAYGAINSMLDNMLKSGRVYDFDAHTELIKRRSVPFVGLWFLFGIFSLIAVCPLFWVVCGILAVYFVLVFQVFTFEPELSPAQCVKRSLDLVKGHFASTFMLMALVGLLTYLFIPQIVIKLFDMAGISTFLGNLIMPIVNQLPEINLTMYGIPEISKDSIAQFTIQTFVAQILIQYTLPLRSILWSMWYRELSNKAYKLKETTTKKRKTKRPSEKLMEASHKKYGKKKIDTNILKRASEKDED
;
A
#
# COMPACT_ATOMS: atom_id res chain seq x y z
N MET A 1 11.05 9.03 29.72
CA MET A 1 9.99 10.01 29.36
C MET A 1 8.67 9.27 29.18
N ALA A 2 7.66 9.61 29.99
CA ALA A 2 6.31 9.04 29.82
C ALA A 2 5.75 9.54 28.48
N ARG A 3 5.57 8.63 27.52
CA ARG A 3 4.97 8.94 26.21
C ARG A 3 3.52 9.34 26.44
N GLN A 4 3.21 10.63 26.29
CA GLN A 4 1.82 11.12 26.31
C GLN A 4 1.03 10.39 25.22
N ASN A 5 -0.20 9.98 25.53
CA ASN A 5 -1.12 9.43 24.54
C ASN A 5 -1.38 10.49 23.47
N LYS A 6 -0.95 10.24 22.22
CA LYS A 6 -1.12 11.19 21.14
C LYS A 6 -2.57 11.14 20.65
N THR A 7 -3.14 12.31 20.38
CA THR A 7 -4.44 12.40 19.72
C THR A 7 -4.33 11.99 18.25
N PRO A 8 -5.40 11.51 17.61
CA PRO A 8 -5.37 11.19 16.17
C PRO A 8 -4.86 12.35 15.30
N LEU A 9 -5.31 13.59 15.58
CA LEU A 9 -4.84 14.77 14.86
C LEU A 9 -3.34 15.06 15.10
N GLY A 10 -2.84 14.82 16.31
CA GLY A 10 -1.40 14.93 16.60
C GLY A 10 -0.57 13.94 15.81
N ILE A 11 -1.07 12.69 15.65
CA ILE A 11 -0.42 11.67 14.83
C ILE A 11 -0.45 12.07 13.35
N PHE A 12 -1.57 12.58 12.86
CA PHE A 12 -1.71 13.06 11.49
C PHE A 12 -0.73 14.18 11.16
N SER A 13 -0.66 15.21 12.03
CA SER A 13 0.28 16.33 11.85
C SER A 13 1.75 15.89 11.88
N GLU A 14 2.11 14.98 12.81
CA GLU A 14 3.48 14.45 12.92
C GLU A 14 3.85 13.60 11.69
N ALA A 15 2.91 12.78 11.18
CA ALA A 15 3.13 11.99 9.98
C ALA A 15 3.40 12.88 8.75
N ILE A 16 2.65 13.97 8.61
CA ILE A 16 2.88 14.98 7.56
C ILE A 16 4.28 15.61 7.74
N GLY A 17 4.64 16.02 8.95
CA GLY A 17 5.95 16.60 9.22
C GLY A 17 7.09 15.64 8.87
N LEU A 18 7.01 14.36 9.26
CA LEU A 18 8.01 13.33 8.92
C LEU A 18 8.09 13.07 7.40
N TYR A 19 6.95 13.05 6.71
CA TYR A 19 6.91 12.87 5.27
C TYR A 19 7.63 14.01 4.55
N PHE A 20 7.27 15.26 4.85
CA PHE A 20 7.89 16.43 4.19
C PHE A 20 9.35 16.62 4.57
N SER A 21 9.75 16.30 5.79
CA SER A 21 11.17 16.36 6.23
C SER A 21 12.07 15.36 5.50
N ASN A 22 11.50 14.32 4.86
CA ASN A 22 12.22 13.27 4.13
C ASN A 22 11.72 13.14 2.69
N PHE A 23 11.09 14.18 2.15
CA PHE A 23 10.38 14.14 0.88
C PHE A 23 11.29 13.76 -0.29
N ASP A 24 12.49 14.32 -0.35
CA ASP A 24 13.51 14.02 -1.35
C ASP A 24 13.87 12.54 -1.39
N LYS A 25 14.04 11.93 -0.22
CA LYS A 25 14.36 10.50 -0.08
C LYS A 25 13.20 9.61 -0.51
N PHE A 26 11.98 9.99 -0.13
CA PHE A 26 10.80 9.25 -0.56
C PHE A 26 10.54 9.34 -2.05
N ILE A 27 10.71 10.51 -2.67
CA ILE A 27 10.61 10.64 -4.12
C ILE A 27 11.65 9.76 -4.79
N GLN A 28 12.91 9.83 -4.38
CA GLN A 28 13.98 9.01 -4.95
C GLN A 28 13.67 7.50 -4.84
N TYR A 29 13.22 7.05 -3.67
CA TYR A 29 12.89 5.65 -3.42
C TYR A 29 11.67 5.17 -4.22
N MET A 30 10.64 6.01 -4.32
CA MET A 30 9.41 5.69 -5.05
C MET A 30 9.54 5.87 -6.57
N SER A 31 10.58 6.56 -7.07
CA SER A 31 10.71 6.87 -8.50
C SER A 31 10.78 5.61 -9.36
N PHE A 32 11.60 4.62 -8.99
CA PHE A 32 11.66 3.39 -9.77
C PHE A 32 10.33 2.61 -9.76
N PRO A 33 9.70 2.32 -8.61
CA PRO A 33 8.39 1.68 -8.58
C PRO A 33 7.31 2.41 -9.38
N VAL A 34 7.25 3.74 -9.29
CA VAL A 34 6.21 4.54 -9.95
C VAL A 34 6.50 4.70 -11.43
N LEU A 35 7.70 5.18 -11.80
CA LEU A 35 8.07 5.42 -13.19
C LEU A 35 8.19 4.11 -13.99
N GLY A 36 8.62 3.02 -13.34
CA GLY A 36 8.67 1.71 -13.97
C GLY A 36 7.28 1.18 -14.34
N GLN A 37 6.25 1.41 -13.51
CA GLN A 37 4.87 1.08 -13.86
C GLN A 37 4.39 1.90 -15.07
N ILE A 38 4.69 3.19 -15.09
CA ILE A 38 4.36 4.09 -16.20
C ILE A 38 5.06 3.62 -17.49
N ALA A 39 6.36 3.38 -17.42
CA ALA A 39 7.15 2.93 -18.56
C ALA A 39 6.69 1.58 -19.08
N GLY A 40 6.41 0.62 -18.19
CA GLY A 40 5.91 -0.70 -18.56
C GLY A 40 4.56 -0.63 -19.25
N LEU A 41 3.59 0.08 -18.65
CA LEU A 41 2.27 0.26 -19.23
C LEU A 41 2.34 1.08 -20.54
N GLY A 42 3.12 2.16 -20.56
CA GLY A 42 3.33 2.98 -21.74
C GLY A 42 3.92 2.17 -22.91
N LEU A 43 4.88 1.29 -22.61
CA LEU A 43 5.46 0.40 -23.62
C LEU A 43 4.43 -0.61 -24.14
N VAL A 44 3.59 -1.20 -23.29
CA VAL A 44 2.49 -2.07 -23.72
C VAL A 44 1.54 -1.32 -24.65
N LEU A 45 1.08 -0.13 -24.26
CA LEU A 45 0.17 0.69 -25.05
C LEU A 45 0.80 1.10 -26.38
N LEU A 46 2.05 1.55 -26.37
CA LEU A 46 2.78 1.96 -27.57
C LEU A 46 2.94 0.80 -28.56
N ILE A 47 3.36 -0.38 -28.07
CA ILE A 47 3.51 -1.57 -28.92
C ILE A 47 2.16 -2.00 -29.46
N THR A 48 1.12 -2.04 -28.63
CA THR A 48 -0.23 -2.40 -29.05
C THR A 48 -0.73 -1.44 -30.14
N PHE A 49 -0.51 -0.14 -29.96
CA PHE A 49 -0.89 0.86 -30.94
C PHE A 49 -0.20 0.63 -32.29
N PHE A 50 1.13 0.51 -32.33
CA PHE A 50 1.86 0.26 -33.57
C PHE A 50 1.50 -1.08 -34.21
N TYR A 51 1.30 -2.13 -33.40
CA TYR A 51 0.88 -3.43 -33.88
C TYR A 51 -0.50 -3.35 -34.55
N THR A 52 -1.47 -2.70 -33.91
CA THR A 52 -2.83 -2.55 -34.44
C THR A 52 -2.84 -1.78 -35.75
N GLN A 53 -2.04 -0.71 -35.89
CA GLN A 53 -1.92 0.09 -37.10
C GLN A 53 -1.35 -0.72 -38.28
N ASN A 54 -0.40 -1.59 -38.03
CA ASN A 54 0.26 -2.37 -39.08
C ASN A 54 -0.37 -3.76 -39.31
N LEU A 55 -1.33 -4.13 -38.49
CA LEU A 55 -1.94 -5.45 -38.51
C LEU A 55 -2.53 -5.82 -39.91
N PRO A 56 -3.28 -4.95 -40.62
CA PRO A 56 -3.80 -5.28 -41.95
C PRO A 56 -2.70 -5.66 -42.94
N SER A 57 -1.63 -4.87 -43.01
CA SER A 57 -0.50 -5.13 -43.92
C SER A 57 0.32 -6.36 -43.49
N LEU A 58 0.38 -6.67 -42.20
CA LEU A 58 1.05 -7.88 -41.69
C LEU A 58 0.23 -9.14 -42.07
N ILE A 59 -1.11 -9.10 -42.01
CA ILE A 59 -1.99 -10.21 -42.39
C ILE A 59 -1.87 -10.50 -43.89
N GLU A 60 -1.85 -9.47 -44.71
CA GLU A 60 -1.63 -9.63 -46.15
C GLU A 60 -0.28 -10.29 -46.47
N LYS A 61 0.76 -9.93 -45.74
CA LYS A 61 2.10 -10.43 -45.99
C LYS A 61 2.35 -11.84 -45.43
N TYR A 62 1.70 -12.20 -44.34
CA TYR A 62 1.93 -13.46 -43.62
C TYR A 62 0.61 -14.20 -43.40
N SER A 63 0.35 -15.22 -44.20
CA SER A 63 -0.89 -16.02 -44.14
C SER A 63 -1.14 -16.69 -42.77
N ALA A 64 -0.08 -17.00 -42.04
CA ALA A 64 -0.17 -17.54 -40.66
C ALA A 64 -0.91 -16.61 -39.69
N LEU A 65 -0.93 -15.29 -39.96
CA LEU A 65 -1.62 -14.29 -39.12
C LEU A 65 -3.12 -14.23 -39.38
N ASN A 66 -3.64 -15.00 -40.39
CA ASN A 66 -5.10 -15.17 -40.55
C ASN A 66 -5.71 -16.07 -39.46
N ASP A 67 -4.88 -16.86 -38.75
CA ASP A 67 -5.35 -17.65 -37.62
C ASP A 67 -5.46 -16.81 -36.36
N PHE A 68 -6.64 -16.83 -35.74
CA PHE A 68 -6.95 -16.06 -34.54
C PHE A 68 -6.03 -16.39 -33.35
N ASN A 69 -5.68 -17.67 -33.19
CA ASN A 69 -4.80 -18.10 -32.08
C ASN A 69 -3.38 -17.55 -32.27
N THR A 70 -2.90 -17.54 -33.53
CA THR A 70 -1.60 -16.96 -33.88
C THR A 70 -1.55 -15.46 -33.61
N LEU A 71 -2.63 -14.73 -33.92
CA LEU A 71 -2.75 -13.30 -33.62
C LEU A 71 -2.70 -13.04 -32.12
N ILE A 72 -3.45 -13.80 -31.32
CA ILE A 72 -3.45 -13.67 -29.86
C ILE A 72 -2.05 -13.96 -29.30
N LEU A 73 -1.44 -15.07 -29.71
CA LEU A 73 -0.12 -15.47 -29.23
C LEU A 73 0.93 -14.38 -29.53
N LEU A 74 0.92 -13.86 -30.77
CA LEU A 74 1.82 -12.79 -31.17
C LEU A 74 1.57 -11.51 -30.36
N SER A 75 0.32 -11.12 -30.14
CA SER A 75 -0.04 -9.95 -29.33
C SER A 75 0.49 -10.07 -27.88
N ILE A 76 0.36 -11.24 -27.28
CA ILE A 76 0.92 -11.52 -25.94
C ILE A 76 2.45 -11.42 -25.98
N LEU A 77 3.09 -12.05 -26.96
CA LEU A 77 4.56 -12.12 -27.07
C LEU A 77 5.20 -10.73 -27.21
N ILE A 78 4.64 -9.88 -28.07
CA ILE A 78 5.19 -8.54 -28.33
C ILE A 78 4.95 -7.58 -27.15
N THR A 79 3.87 -7.78 -26.36
CA THR A 79 3.58 -6.95 -25.18
C THR A 79 4.32 -7.43 -23.93
N LEU A 80 4.86 -8.65 -23.93
CA LEU A 80 5.54 -9.27 -22.80
C LEU A 80 6.63 -8.41 -22.16
N PRO A 81 7.54 -7.72 -22.90
CA PRO A 81 8.58 -6.89 -22.30
C PRO A 81 8.01 -5.75 -21.45
N GLY A 82 7.01 -5.03 -21.97
CA GLY A 82 6.34 -3.95 -21.23
C GLY A 82 5.59 -4.48 -20.00
N LEU A 83 4.92 -5.61 -20.14
CA LEU A 83 4.24 -6.28 -19.04
C LEU A 83 5.22 -6.75 -17.95
N ALA A 84 6.37 -7.29 -18.34
CA ALA A 84 7.40 -7.71 -17.38
C ALA A 84 7.96 -6.52 -16.56
N ILE A 85 8.21 -5.37 -17.21
CA ILE A 85 8.63 -4.13 -16.54
C ILE A 85 7.53 -3.67 -15.58
N PHE A 86 6.27 -3.65 -16.03
CA PHE A 86 5.13 -3.26 -15.21
C PHE A 86 4.98 -4.15 -13.96
N ILE A 87 4.98 -5.47 -14.13
CA ILE A 87 4.84 -6.43 -13.02
C ILE A 87 6.00 -6.26 -12.02
N LYS A 88 7.24 -6.11 -12.51
CA LYS A 88 8.39 -5.90 -11.65
C LYS A 88 8.28 -4.60 -10.85
N ALA A 89 7.93 -3.50 -11.49
CA ALA A 89 7.77 -2.20 -10.84
C ALA A 89 6.57 -2.19 -9.88
N PHE A 90 5.49 -2.88 -10.22
CA PHE A 90 4.35 -3.06 -9.33
C PHE A 90 4.73 -3.88 -8.08
N TRP A 91 5.49 -4.95 -8.25
CA TRP A 91 6.05 -5.71 -7.13
C TRP A 91 6.91 -4.83 -6.22
N ASP A 92 7.82 -4.05 -6.79
CA ASP A 92 8.67 -3.15 -6.01
C ASP A 92 7.85 -2.06 -5.28
N TYR A 93 6.74 -1.60 -5.86
CA TYR A 93 5.80 -0.70 -5.20
C TYR A 93 5.15 -1.35 -3.96
N LEU A 94 4.72 -2.61 -4.06
CA LEU A 94 4.15 -3.34 -2.93
C LEU A 94 5.21 -3.55 -1.82
N VAL A 95 6.42 -3.92 -2.21
CA VAL A 95 7.55 -4.11 -1.28
C VAL A 95 7.92 -2.79 -0.60
N ALA A 96 7.92 -1.67 -1.35
CA ALA A 96 8.19 -0.35 -0.80
C ALA A 96 7.20 0.03 0.32
N TYR A 97 5.93 -0.32 0.18
CA TYR A 97 4.94 -0.10 1.23
C TYR A 97 5.33 -0.80 2.55
N GLY A 98 5.72 -2.08 2.48
CA GLY A 98 6.18 -2.83 3.66
C GLY A 98 7.49 -2.29 4.23
N ALA A 99 8.46 -1.96 3.37
CA ALA A 99 9.76 -1.42 3.77
C ALA A 99 9.60 -0.09 4.52
N ILE A 100 8.78 0.84 4.03
CA ILE A 100 8.53 2.13 4.70
C ILE A 100 7.86 1.94 6.06
N ASN A 101 6.94 0.97 6.22
CA ASN A 101 6.39 0.62 7.53
C ASN A 101 7.50 0.25 8.52
N SER A 102 8.47 -0.56 8.09
CA SER A 102 9.57 -1.02 8.97
C SER A 102 10.57 0.09 9.33
N MET A 103 10.67 1.16 8.54
CA MET A 103 11.58 2.31 8.79
C MET A 103 11.08 3.24 9.91
N LEU A 104 9.82 3.14 10.31
CA LEU A 104 9.22 4.10 11.24
C LEU A 104 10.03 4.28 12.53
N ASP A 105 10.62 3.20 13.07
CA ASP A 105 11.39 3.28 14.32
C ASP A 105 12.62 4.17 14.20
N ASN A 106 13.30 4.06 13.07
CA ASN A 106 14.46 4.87 12.76
C ASN A 106 14.05 6.32 12.52
N MET A 107 12.94 6.55 11.81
CA MET A 107 12.42 7.89 11.55
C MET A 107 12.01 8.61 12.83
N LEU A 108 11.34 7.92 13.76
CA LEU A 108 10.93 8.51 15.04
C LEU A 108 12.10 8.83 16.00
N LYS A 109 13.22 8.12 15.85
CA LYS A 109 14.42 8.34 16.67
C LYS A 109 15.33 9.43 16.10
N SER A 110 15.57 9.42 14.80
CA SER A 110 16.55 10.27 14.10
C SER A 110 15.92 11.42 13.30
N GLY A 111 14.61 11.40 13.06
CA GLY A 111 13.93 12.32 12.16
C GLY A 111 14.26 12.08 10.68
N ARG A 112 15.11 11.12 10.34
CA ARG A 112 15.62 10.87 8.99
C ARG A 112 15.36 9.45 8.55
N VAL A 113 15.23 9.29 7.23
CA VAL A 113 15.14 7.99 6.57
C VAL A 113 16.50 7.59 6.02
N TYR A 114 16.89 6.37 6.25
CA TYR A 114 18.11 5.77 5.72
C TYR A 114 17.94 4.25 5.60
N ASP A 115 18.85 3.60 4.86
CA ASP A 115 18.94 2.15 4.73
C ASP A 115 17.70 1.50 4.10
N PHE A 116 17.24 2.08 2.97
CA PHE A 116 16.10 1.54 2.22
C PHE A 116 16.31 0.09 1.79
N ASP A 117 17.55 -0.28 1.45
CA ASP A 117 17.87 -1.61 0.93
C ASP A 117 17.69 -2.69 1.99
N ALA A 118 18.17 -2.46 3.22
CA ALA A 118 18.00 -3.41 4.33
C ALA A 118 16.51 -3.61 4.66
N HIS A 119 15.72 -2.54 4.69
CA HIS A 119 14.28 -2.63 4.93
C HIS A 119 13.52 -3.30 3.79
N THR A 120 13.95 -3.08 2.54
CA THR A 120 13.42 -3.75 1.35
C THR A 120 13.72 -5.25 1.40
N GLU A 121 14.94 -5.64 1.76
CA GLU A 121 15.36 -7.03 1.90
C GLU A 121 14.57 -7.76 2.99
N LEU A 122 14.28 -7.09 4.11
CA LEU A 122 13.46 -7.64 5.19
C LEU A 122 12.06 -8.07 4.71
N ILE A 123 11.43 -7.28 3.84
CA ILE A 123 10.13 -7.64 3.26
C ILE A 123 10.27 -8.74 2.20
N LYS A 124 11.32 -8.68 1.35
CA LYS A 124 11.58 -9.69 0.32
C LYS A 124 11.81 -11.08 0.91
N ARG A 125 12.48 -11.20 2.05
CA ARG A 125 12.64 -12.48 2.76
C ARG A 125 11.32 -13.11 3.21
N ARG A 126 10.26 -12.30 3.37
CA ARG A 126 8.92 -12.74 3.73
C ARG A 126 7.94 -12.60 2.55
N SER A 127 8.42 -12.73 1.31
CA SER A 127 7.63 -12.50 0.10
C SER A 127 6.38 -13.39 0.01
N VAL A 128 6.48 -14.67 0.34
CA VAL A 128 5.33 -15.61 0.23
C VAL A 128 4.15 -15.20 1.12
N PRO A 129 4.30 -15.02 2.44
CA PRO A 129 3.20 -14.53 3.28
C PRO A 129 2.78 -13.10 2.91
N PHE A 130 3.68 -12.27 2.38
CA PHE A 130 3.36 -10.92 1.92
C PHE A 130 2.44 -10.94 0.68
N VAL A 131 2.75 -11.80 -0.31
CA VAL A 131 1.87 -12.04 -1.46
C VAL A 131 0.51 -12.57 -1.00
N GLY A 132 0.50 -13.48 -0.02
CA GLY A 132 -0.75 -13.99 0.56
C GLY A 132 -1.64 -12.89 1.13
N LEU A 133 -1.07 -11.88 1.79
CA LEU A 133 -1.83 -10.70 2.26
C LEU A 133 -2.41 -9.91 1.09
N TRP A 134 -1.61 -9.61 0.07
CA TRP A 134 -2.09 -8.87 -1.10
C TRP A 134 -3.18 -9.63 -1.85
N PHE A 135 -3.07 -10.96 -1.91
CA PHE A 135 -4.12 -11.80 -2.49
C PHE A 135 -5.44 -11.71 -1.71
N LEU A 136 -5.39 -11.74 -0.37
CA LEU A 136 -6.58 -11.52 0.47
C LEU A 136 -7.22 -10.15 0.22
N PHE A 137 -6.40 -9.09 0.09
CA PHE A 137 -6.90 -7.76 -0.24
C PHE A 137 -7.44 -7.67 -1.67
N GLY A 138 -6.85 -8.41 -2.62
CA GLY A 138 -7.36 -8.53 -3.98
C GLY A 138 -8.77 -9.11 -4.01
N ILE A 139 -9.01 -10.21 -3.29
CA ILE A 139 -10.35 -10.81 -3.15
C ILE A 139 -11.33 -9.80 -2.52
N PHE A 140 -10.91 -9.12 -1.44
CA PHE A 140 -11.72 -8.10 -0.80
C PHE A 140 -12.08 -6.96 -1.76
N SER A 141 -11.13 -6.52 -2.60
CA SER A 141 -11.35 -5.49 -3.61
C SER A 141 -12.33 -5.93 -4.69
N LEU A 142 -12.31 -7.22 -5.10
CA LEU A 142 -13.28 -7.75 -6.05
C LEU A 142 -14.71 -7.73 -5.50
N ILE A 143 -14.89 -8.03 -4.21
CA ILE A 143 -16.21 -7.91 -3.55
C ILE A 143 -16.66 -6.44 -3.53
N ALA A 144 -15.74 -5.52 -3.31
CA ALA A 144 -16.01 -4.09 -3.27
C ALA A 144 -16.39 -3.47 -4.64
N VAL A 145 -16.19 -4.19 -5.76
CA VAL A 145 -16.68 -3.75 -7.08
C VAL A 145 -18.21 -3.70 -7.13
N CYS A 146 -18.90 -4.58 -6.39
CA CYS A 146 -20.35 -4.58 -6.35
C CYS A 146 -20.89 -3.50 -5.39
N PRO A 147 -21.68 -2.52 -5.88
CA PRO A 147 -22.18 -1.41 -5.07
C PRO A 147 -22.98 -1.84 -3.83
N LEU A 148 -23.64 -3.00 -3.91
CA LEU A 148 -24.43 -3.55 -2.80
C LEU A 148 -23.59 -3.74 -1.53
N PHE A 149 -22.29 -4.01 -1.67
CA PHE A 149 -21.39 -4.28 -0.54
C PHE A 149 -20.59 -3.05 -0.08
N TRP A 150 -20.73 -1.89 -0.68
CA TRP A 150 -19.90 -0.71 -0.38
C TRP A 150 -19.90 -0.32 1.09
N VAL A 151 -21.07 -0.32 1.74
CA VAL A 151 -21.16 0.02 3.17
C VAL A 151 -20.39 -1.00 4.02
N VAL A 152 -20.60 -2.28 3.76
CA VAL A 152 -19.94 -3.36 4.49
C VAL A 152 -18.42 -3.33 4.23
N CYS A 153 -18.02 -3.18 2.97
CA CYS A 153 -16.61 -3.07 2.59
C CYS A 153 -15.96 -1.83 3.19
N GLY A 154 -16.66 -0.69 3.26
CA GLY A 154 -16.17 0.51 3.91
C GLY A 154 -15.91 0.31 5.41
N ILE A 155 -16.83 -0.34 6.12
CA ILE A 155 -16.64 -0.67 7.54
C ILE A 155 -15.46 -1.64 7.72
N LEU A 156 -15.38 -2.70 6.91
CA LEU A 156 -14.30 -3.67 6.96
C LEU A 156 -12.95 -3.05 6.60
N ALA A 157 -12.90 -2.10 5.66
CA ALA A 157 -11.68 -1.38 5.30
C ALA A 157 -11.07 -0.64 6.50
N VAL A 158 -11.92 -0.03 7.36
CA VAL A 158 -11.44 0.61 8.60
C VAL A 158 -10.81 -0.42 9.54
N TYR A 159 -11.41 -1.59 9.68
CA TYR A 159 -10.87 -2.65 10.53
C TYR A 159 -9.59 -3.29 9.98
N PHE A 160 -9.45 -3.34 8.66
CA PHE A 160 -8.30 -3.98 8.00
C PHE A 160 -7.14 -3.03 7.71
N VAL A 161 -7.30 -1.74 7.97
CA VAL A 161 -6.32 -0.72 7.61
C VAL A 161 -4.93 -0.95 8.21
N LEU A 162 -4.83 -1.64 9.35
CA LEU A 162 -3.56 -1.92 10.05
C LEU A 162 -2.96 -3.29 9.72
N VAL A 163 -3.54 -4.08 8.80
CA VAL A 163 -3.08 -5.46 8.55
C VAL A 163 -1.62 -5.51 8.11
N PHE A 164 -1.19 -4.60 7.22
CA PHE A 164 0.19 -4.54 6.76
C PHE A 164 1.17 -4.06 7.83
N GLN A 165 0.73 -3.19 8.75
CA GLN A 165 1.51 -2.77 9.90
C GLN A 165 1.70 -3.94 10.87
N VAL A 166 0.64 -4.67 11.17
CA VAL A 166 0.73 -5.91 11.98
C VAL A 166 1.70 -6.89 11.34
N PHE A 167 1.59 -7.13 10.04
CA PHE A 167 2.51 -8.01 9.30
C PHE A 167 3.98 -7.59 9.44
N THR A 168 4.23 -6.29 9.42
CA THR A 168 5.60 -5.74 9.50
C THR A 168 6.15 -5.81 10.93
N PHE A 169 5.34 -5.47 11.94
CA PHE A 169 5.80 -5.33 13.31
C PHE A 169 5.60 -6.58 14.18
N GLU A 170 4.77 -7.54 13.76
CA GLU A 170 4.53 -8.81 14.43
C GLU A 170 4.88 -9.98 13.46
N PRO A 171 6.18 -10.23 13.18
CA PRO A 171 6.63 -11.09 12.08
C PRO A 171 6.28 -12.57 12.23
N GLU A 172 5.95 -13.03 13.41
CA GLU A 172 5.55 -14.40 13.72
C GLU A 172 4.11 -14.73 13.31
N LEU A 173 3.30 -13.71 12.98
CA LEU A 173 1.90 -13.92 12.63
C LEU A 173 1.71 -14.34 11.17
N SER A 174 0.81 -15.29 10.95
CA SER A 174 0.34 -15.65 9.62
C SER A 174 -0.57 -14.56 9.02
N PRO A 175 -0.78 -14.51 7.69
CA PRO A 175 -1.65 -13.52 7.05
C PRO A 175 -3.05 -13.42 7.69
N ALA A 176 -3.70 -14.55 7.96
CA ALA A 176 -5.02 -14.57 8.60
C ALA A 176 -4.98 -14.04 10.06
N GLN A 177 -3.91 -14.33 10.79
CA GLN A 177 -3.70 -13.79 12.14
C GLN A 177 -3.45 -12.28 12.12
N CYS A 178 -2.78 -11.74 11.10
CA CYS A 178 -2.62 -10.30 10.91
C CYS A 178 -3.96 -9.60 10.74
N VAL A 179 -4.89 -10.17 9.96
CA VAL A 179 -6.25 -9.65 9.80
C VAL A 179 -6.99 -9.63 11.15
N LYS A 180 -6.98 -10.75 11.89
CA LYS A 180 -7.60 -10.83 13.22
C LYS A 180 -6.99 -9.82 14.19
N ARG A 181 -5.67 -9.69 14.19
CA ARG A 181 -4.96 -8.74 15.05
C ARG A 181 -5.31 -7.28 14.73
N SER A 182 -5.44 -6.93 13.46
CA SER A 182 -5.90 -5.59 13.03
C SER A 182 -7.31 -5.30 13.55
N LEU A 183 -8.25 -6.25 13.41
CA LEU A 183 -9.60 -6.15 13.98
C LEU A 183 -9.56 -5.89 15.48
N ASP A 184 -8.75 -6.65 16.23
CA ASP A 184 -8.64 -6.51 17.69
C ASP A 184 -8.07 -5.15 18.11
N LEU A 185 -7.11 -4.60 17.34
CA LEU A 185 -6.51 -3.28 17.61
C LEU A 185 -7.49 -2.14 17.34
N VAL A 186 -8.26 -2.22 16.25
CA VAL A 186 -9.21 -1.17 15.87
C VAL A 186 -10.49 -1.23 16.70
N LYS A 187 -10.83 -2.42 17.26
CA LYS A 187 -11.99 -2.58 18.13
C LYS A 187 -11.92 -1.62 19.33
N GLY A 188 -12.95 -0.78 19.48
CA GLY A 188 -12.99 0.28 20.49
C GLY A 188 -12.34 1.61 20.08
N HIS A 189 -11.68 1.66 18.92
CA HIS A 189 -11.04 2.86 18.35
C HIS A 189 -11.53 3.16 16.92
N PHE A 190 -12.67 2.59 16.52
CA PHE A 190 -13.21 2.68 15.16
C PHE A 190 -13.36 4.13 14.68
N ALA A 191 -14.01 5.00 15.47
CA ALA A 191 -14.25 6.39 15.09
C ALA A 191 -12.94 7.17 14.86
N SER A 192 -11.92 6.97 15.71
CA SER A 192 -10.61 7.60 15.57
C SER A 192 -9.86 7.07 14.34
N THR A 193 -9.96 5.76 14.05
CA THR A 193 -9.35 5.12 12.88
C THR A 193 -10.03 5.59 11.60
N PHE A 194 -11.38 5.65 11.60
CA PHE A 194 -12.16 6.18 10.49
C PHE A 194 -11.82 7.64 10.20
N MET A 195 -11.73 8.49 11.24
CA MET A 195 -11.35 9.89 11.10
C MET A 195 -9.95 10.02 10.45
N LEU A 196 -8.96 9.25 10.91
CA LEU A 196 -7.63 9.24 10.30
C LEU A 196 -7.68 8.77 8.84
N MET A 197 -8.49 7.73 8.54
CA MET A 197 -8.67 7.23 7.19
C MET A 197 -9.28 8.29 6.28
N ALA A 198 -10.31 9.01 6.76
CA ALA A 198 -10.92 10.10 6.02
C ALA A 198 -9.93 11.25 5.78
N LEU A 199 -9.18 11.68 6.81
CA LEU A 199 -8.21 12.77 6.69
C LEU A 199 -7.10 12.44 5.70
N VAL A 200 -6.45 11.27 5.84
CA VAL A 200 -5.38 10.88 4.93
C VAL A 200 -5.92 10.58 3.53
N GLY A 201 -7.11 10.01 3.44
CA GLY A 201 -7.79 9.77 2.18
C GLY A 201 -8.08 11.08 1.43
N LEU A 202 -8.74 12.03 2.07
CA LEU A 202 -9.01 13.36 1.48
C LEU A 202 -7.72 14.05 1.06
N LEU A 203 -6.67 14.02 1.90
CA LEU A 203 -5.39 14.66 1.58
C LEU A 203 -4.72 14.02 0.36
N THR A 204 -4.62 12.67 0.34
CA THR A 204 -3.78 11.96 -0.65
C THR A 204 -4.51 11.64 -1.95
N TYR A 205 -5.82 11.42 -1.92
CA TYR A 205 -6.62 11.07 -3.10
C TYR A 205 -7.37 12.24 -3.72
N LEU A 206 -7.60 13.31 -2.94
CA LEU A 206 -8.36 14.46 -3.44
C LEU A 206 -7.52 15.74 -3.45
N PHE A 207 -7.07 16.25 -2.29
CA PHE A 207 -6.45 17.58 -2.23
C PHE A 207 -5.13 17.66 -2.99
N ILE A 208 -4.17 16.75 -2.74
CA ILE A 208 -2.87 16.79 -3.41
C ILE A 208 -3.03 16.65 -4.94
N PRO A 209 -3.74 15.64 -5.48
CA PRO A 209 -3.96 15.53 -6.92
C PRO A 209 -4.65 16.74 -7.51
N GLN A 210 -5.74 17.23 -6.90
CA GLN A 210 -6.51 18.36 -7.45
C GLN A 210 -5.71 19.66 -7.50
N ILE A 211 -4.89 19.93 -6.47
CA ILE A 211 -4.03 21.13 -6.46
C ILE A 211 -3.02 21.07 -7.61
N VAL A 212 -2.35 19.92 -7.78
CA VAL A 212 -1.33 19.77 -8.83
C VAL A 212 -1.96 19.79 -10.22
N ILE A 213 -3.11 19.13 -10.42
CA ILE A 213 -3.83 19.16 -11.69
C ILE A 213 -4.21 20.60 -12.06
N LYS A 214 -4.75 21.38 -11.11
CA LYS A 214 -5.06 22.79 -11.36
C LYS A 214 -3.82 23.62 -11.75
N LEU A 215 -2.68 23.36 -11.10
CA LEU A 215 -1.42 24.01 -11.47
C LEU A 215 -0.98 23.61 -12.89
N PHE A 216 -1.13 22.37 -13.28
CA PHE A 216 -0.86 21.87 -14.63
C PHE A 216 -1.78 22.48 -15.66
N ASP A 217 -3.08 22.61 -15.35
CA ASP A 217 -4.05 23.27 -16.23
C ASP A 217 -3.71 24.75 -16.42
N MET A 218 -3.37 25.45 -15.34
CA MET A 218 -2.95 26.87 -15.41
C MET A 218 -1.66 27.06 -16.22
N ALA A 219 -0.74 26.12 -16.18
CA ALA A 219 0.50 26.12 -16.94
C ALA A 219 0.34 25.62 -18.39
N GLY A 220 -0.86 25.19 -18.80
CA GLY A 220 -1.10 24.61 -20.13
C GLY A 220 -0.51 23.20 -20.33
N ILE A 221 0.04 22.60 -19.28
CA ILE A 221 0.67 21.27 -19.33
C ILE A 221 -0.36 20.19 -19.65
N SER A 222 -1.54 20.25 -19.05
CA SER A 222 -2.63 19.29 -19.30
C SER A 222 -3.05 19.32 -20.78
N THR A 223 -3.17 20.49 -21.38
CA THR A 223 -3.51 20.66 -22.81
C THR A 223 -2.40 20.12 -23.70
N PHE A 224 -1.13 20.43 -23.38
CA PHE A 224 0.02 19.90 -24.12
C PHE A 224 0.06 18.37 -24.11
N LEU A 225 -0.08 17.75 -22.92
CA LEU A 225 -0.09 16.29 -22.77
C LEU A 225 -1.33 15.68 -23.43
N GLY A 226 -2.49 16.33 -23.35
CA GLY A 226 -3.72 15.92 -24.03
C GLY A 226 -3.51 15.80 -25.54
N ASN A 227 -2.86 16.83 -26.14
CA ASN A 227 -2.55 16.82 -27.58
C ASN A 227 -1.59 15.67 -27.96
N LEU A 228 -0.68 15.25 -27.10
CA LEU A 228 0.20 14.12 -27.37
C LEU A 228 -0.56 12.79 -27.49
N ILE A 229 -1.66 12.60 -26.76
CA ILE A 229 -2.46 11.37 -26.83
C ILE A 229 -3.63 11.44 -27.81
N MET A 230 -3.89 12.61 -28.41
CA MET A 230 -4.98 12.79 -29.41
C MET A 230 -4.93 11.78 -30.57
N PRO A 231 -3.77 11.40 -31.14
CA PRO A 231 -3.73 10.39 -32.19
C PRO A 231 -4.33 9.04 -31.78
N ILE A 232 -4.20 8.67 -30.47
CA ILE A 232 -4.78 7.46 -29.90
C ILE A 232 -6.28 7.67 -29.65
N VAL A 233 -6.66 8.79 -29.05
CA VAL A 233 -8.06 9.10 -28.73
C VAL A 233 -8.92 9.21 -29.99
N ASN A 234 -8.36 9.72 -31.09
CA ASN A 234 -9.07 9.84 -32.37
C ASN A 234 -9.47 8.49 -32.99
N GLN A 235 -8.79 7.41 -32.60
CA GLN A 235 -9.13 6.05 -33.05
C GLN A 235 -10.25 5.39 -32.23
N LEU A 236 -10.62 5.98 -31.09
CA LEU A 236 -11.75 5.48 -30.32
C LEU A 236 -13.05 5.71 -31.11
N PRO A 237 -13.96 4.73 -31.10
CA PRO A 237 -15.28 4.90 -31.69
C PRO A 237 -16.00 6.07 -31.04
N GLU A 238 -16.81 6.78 -31.82
CA GLU A 238 -17.69 7.82 -31.28
C GLU A 238 -18.76 7.18 -30.40
N ILE A 239 -18.77 7.58 -29.13
CA ILE A 239 -19.73 7.10 -28.16
C ILE A 239 -20.87 8.13 -28.09
N ASN A 240 -21.93 7.90 -28.82
CA ASN A 240 -23.11 8.74 -28.78
C ASN A 240 -24.09 8.26 -27.72
N LEU A 241 -24.09 8.93 -26.56
CA LEU A 241 -24.99 8.64 -25.44
C LEU A 241 -26.14 9.64 -25.32
N THR A 242 -26.35 10.49 -26.32
CA THR A 242 -27.39 11.52 -26.30
C THR A 242 -28.79 10.91 -26.20
N MET A 243 -29.01 9.71 -26.73
CA MET A 243 -30.26 8.98 -26.57
C MET A 243 -30.60 8.62 -25.11
N TYR A 244 -29.60 8.64 -24.22
CA TYR A 244 -29.77 8.42 -22.77
C TYR A 244 -29.77 9.74 -21.98
N GLY A 245 -29.84 10.89 -22.66
CA GLY A 245 -29.80 12.21 -22.03
C GLY A 245 -28.41 12.62 -21.51
N ILE A 246 -27.36 11.90 -21.92
CA ILE A 246 -25.97 12.23 -21.57
C ILE A 246 -25.40 13.15 -22.67
N PRO A 247 -24.83 14.31 -22.30
CA PRO A 247 -24.19 15.19 -23.30
C PRO A 247 -23.10 14.46 -24.10
N GLU A 248 -22.92 14.85 -25.36
CA GLU A 248 -21.84 14.35 -26.17
C GLU A 248 -20.49 14.68 -25.54
N ILE A 249 -19.65 13.66 -25.35
CA ILE A 249 -18.32 13.81 -24.77
C ILE A 249 -17.33 14.02 -25.92
N SER A 250 -16.75 15.22 -26.02
CA SER A 250 -15.76 15.51 -27.05
C SER A 250 -14.48 14.70 -26.83
N LYS A 251 -13.79 14.35 -27.94
CA LYS A 251 -12.50 13.66 -27.90
C LYS A 251 -11.44 14.43 -27.11
N ASP A 252 -11.47 15.76 -27.17
CA ASP A 252 -10.60 16.64 -26.36
C ASP A 252 -10.85 16.46 -24.87
N SER A 253 -12.13 16.39 -24.46
CA SER A 253 -12.49 16.14 -23.05
C SER A 253 -12.01 14.75 -22.59
N ILE A 254 -12.10 13.74 -23.44
CA ILE A 254 -11.58 12.39 -23.13
C ILE A 254 -10.06 12.45 -22.95
N ALA A 255 -9.34 13.11 -23.86
CA ALA A 255 -7.90 13.24 -23.78
C ALA A 255 -7.47 13.96 -22.48
N GLN A 256 -8.08 15.11 -22.17
CA GLN A 256 -7.79 15.87 -20.95
C GLN A 256 -8.11 15.05 -19.69
N PHE A 257 -9.28 14.44 -19.62
CA PHE A 257 -9.66 13.60 -18.48
C PHE A 257 -8.69 12.43 -18.28
N THR A 258 -8.25 11.79 -19.37
CA THR A 258 -7.29 10.69 -19.32
C THR A 258 -5.96 11.16 -18.72
N ILE A 259 -5.43 12.31 -19.18
CA ILE A 259 -4.18 12.88 -18.65
C ILE A 259 -4.33 13.28 -17.19
N GLN A 260 -5.40 13.98 -16.82
CA GLN A 260 -5.64 14.38 -15.44
C GLN A 260 -5.73 13.16 -14.51
N THR A 261 -6.45 12.11 -14.92
CA THR A 261 -6.55 10.85 -14.18
C THR A 261 -5.18 10.19 -14.03
N PHE A 262 -4.40 10.15 -15.10
CA PHE A 262 -3.06 9.57 -15.09
C PHE A 262 -2.12 10.32 -14.14
N VAL A 263 -2.09 11.65 -14.20
CA VAL A 263 -1.33 12.50 -13.28
C VAL A 263 -1.79 12.31 -11.84
N ALA A 264 -3.10 12.23 -11.60
CA ALA A 264 -3.64 11.96 -10.27
C ALA A 264 -3.13 10.61 -9.72
N GLN A 265 -3.15 9.56 -10.53
CA GLN A 265 -2.66 8.22 -10.12
C GLN A 265 -1.17 8.23 -9.77
N ILE A 266 -0.35 8.95 -10.53
CA ILE A 266 1.07 9.13 -10.24
C ILE A 266 1.26 9.80 -8.87
N LEU A 267 0.55 10.90 -8.63
CA LEU A 267 0.64 11.65 -7.37
C LEU A 267 0.18 10.80 -6.17
N ILE A 268 -0.93 10.06 -6.33
CA ILE A 268 -1.43 9.13 -5.31
C ILE A 268 -0.36 8.09 -4.95
N GLN A 269 0.37 7.57 -5.95
CA GLN A 269 1.44 6.61 -5.68
C GLN A 269 2.60 7.24 -4.91
N TYR A 270 3.02 8.46 -5.24
CA TYR A 270 4.07 9.19 -4.49
C TYR A 270 3.65 9.55 -3.06
N THR A 271 2.35 9.61 -2.73
CA THR A 271 1.88 9.81 -1.35
C THR A 271 1.86 8.51 -0.51
N LEU A 272 2.26 7.36 -1.06
CA LEU A 272 2.32 6.09 -0.33
C LEU A 272 3.10 6.19 0.98
N PRO A 273 4.31 6.83 1.03
CA PRO A 273 5.07 6.95 2.27
C PRO A 273 4.30 7.67 3.38
N LEU A 274 3.57 8.74 3.06
CA LEU A 274 2.75 9.45 4.04
C LEU A 274 1.70 8.53 4.68
N ARG A 275 0.99 7.75 3.86
CA ARG A 275 -0.02 6.78 4.34
C ARG A 275 0.63 5.68 5.18
N SER A 276 1.77 5.18 4.75
CA SER A 276 2.54 4.15 5.46
C SER A 276 3.01 4.63 6.84
N ILE A 277 3.58 5.84 6.93
CA ILE A 277 4.01 6.47 8.18
C ILE A 277 2.84 6.64 9.14
N LEU A 278 1.73 7.23 8.66
CA LEU A 278 0.54 7.48 9.47
C LEU A 278 0.01 6.19 10.10
N TRP A 279 -0.19 5.15 9.29
CA TRP A 279 -0.73 3.89 9.78
C TRP A 279 0.22 3.15 10.71
N SER A 280 1.52 3.25 10.48
CA SER A 280 2.53 2.68 11.36
C SER A 280 2.58 3.39 12.72
N MET A 281 2.42 4.73 12.74
CA MET A 281 2.30 5.49 14.00
C MET A 281 1.01 5.16 14.75
N TRP A 282 -0.12 5.03 14.03
CA TRP A 282 -1.40 4.66 14.61
C TRP A 282 -1.39 3.25 15.18
N TYR A 283 -0.82 2.29 14.45
CA TYR A 283 -0.60 0.92 14.95
C TYR A 283 0.15 0.93 16.29
N ARG A 284 1.24 1.69 16.40
CA ARG A 284 2.01 1.78 17.64
C ARG A 284 1.22 2.36 18.79
N GLU A 285 0.44 3.38 18.54
CA GLU A 285 -0.41 3.99 19.56
C GLU A 285 -1.42 2.98 20.11
N LEU A 286 -2.11 2.25 19.22
CA LEU A 286 -3.09 1.24 19.60
C LEU A 286 -2.44 0.02 20.26
N SER A 287 -1.31 -0.45 19.75
CA SER A 287 -0.57 -1.58 20.33
C SER A 287 -0.08 -1.27 21.73
N ASN A 288 0.44 -0.05 21.99
CA ASN A 288 0.84 0.39 23.31
C ASN A 288 -0.34 0.47 24.30
N LYS A 289 -1.51 0.95 23.85
CA LYS A 289 -2.74 0.97 24.66
C LYS A 289 -3.19 -0.44 25.02
N ALA A 290 -3.18 -1.35 24.08
CA ALA A 290 -3.55 -2.76 24.29
C ALA A 290 -2.60 -3.44 25.31
N TYR A 291 -1.30 -3.16 25.23
CA TYR A 291 -0.33 -3.68 26.17
C TYR A 291 -0.57 -3.17 27.60
N LYS A 292 -0.75 -1.86 27.76
CA LYS A 292 -1.06 -1.25 29.08
C LYS A 292 -2.33 -1.81 29.71
N LEU A 293 -3.39 -2.03 28.90
CA LEU A 293 -4.63 -2.65 29.37
C LEU A 293 -4.41 -4.07 29.87
N LYS A 294 -3.64 -4.89 29.13
CA LYS A 294 -3.29 -6.26 29.56
C LYS A 294 -2.51 -6.26 30.87
N GLU A 295 -1.54 -5.38 31.01
CA GLU A 295 -0.74 -5.27 32.24
C GLU A 295 -1.60 -4.87 33.44
N THR A 296 -2.47 -3.87 33.28
CA THR A 296 -3.40 -3.42 34.33
C THR A 296 -4.38 -4.54 34.74
N THR A 297 -4.90 -5.28 33.75
CA THR A 297 -5.81 -6.41 34.00
C THR A 297 -5.09 -7.55 34.72
N THR A 298 -3.82 -7.82 34.35
CA THR A 298 -3.00 -8.85 35.00
C THR A 298 -2.64 -8.44 36.42
N LYS A 299 -2.32 -7.16 36.67
CA LYS A 299 -2.10 -6.62 38.03
C LYS A 299 -3.37 -6.75 38.87
N LYS A 300 -4.55 -6.36 38.34
CA LYS A 300 -5.85 -6.53 39.02
C LYS A 300 -6.20 -8.01 39.31
N ARG A 301 -5.83 -8.93 38.42
CA ARG A 301 -5.99 -10.39 38.69
C ARG A 301 -5.04 -10.89 39.75
N LYS A 302 -3.78 -10.42 39.78
CA LYS A 302 -2.82 -10.78 40.84
C LYS A 302 -3.25 -10.27 42.21
N THR A 303 -3.80 -9.06 42.29
CA THR A 303 -4.33 -8.50 43.54
C THR A 303 -5.65 -9.14 44.01
N LYS A 304 -6.39 -9.81 43.13
CA LYS A 304 -7.63 -10.54 43.43
C LYS A 304 -7.42 -12.05 43.69
N ARG A 305 -6.19 -12.56 43.59
CA ARG A 305 -5.94 -13.99 43.93
C ARG A 305 -5.80 -14.18 45.43
N PRO A 306 -6.46 -15.18 45.98
CA PRO A 306 -6.35 -15.47 47.40
C PRO A 306 -4.89 -15.81 47.75
N SER A 307 -4.44 -15.18 48.79
CA SER A 307 -3.23 -15.36 49.61
C SER A 307 -2.04 -16.18 49.02
N GLU A 308 -0.86 -15.60 49.13
CA GLU A 308 0.47 -16.15 48.84
C GLU A 308 0.70 -17.60 49.32
N LYS A 309 -0.09 -18.07 50.30
CA LYS A 309 -0.01 -19.44 50.83
C LYS A 309 -0.36 -20.52 49.80
N LEU A 310 -1.19 -20.25 48.80
CA LEU A 310 -1.51 -21.22 47.75
C LEU A 310 -0.40 -21.27 46.66
N MET A 311 0.34 -20.20 46.46
CA MET A 311 1.47 -20.18 45.54
C MET A 311 2.71 -20.89 46.10
N GLU A 312 3.01 -20.76 47.38
CA GLU A 312 4.10 -21.50 48.04
C GLU A 312 3.82 -23.03 48.00
N ALA A 313 2.56 -23.45 48.14
CA ALA A 313 2.19 -24.87 48.04
C ALA A 313 2.38 -25.43 46.62
N SER A 314 2.14 -24.63 45.56
CA SER A 314 2.34 -25.06 44.17
C SER A 314 3.82 -25.09 43.76
N HIS A 315 4.64 -24.15 44.28
CA HIS A 315 6.10 -24.13 44.04
C HIS A 315 6.84 -25.27 44.75
N LYS A 316 6.30 -25.79 45.85
CA LYS A 316 6.83 -27.00 46.51
C LYS A 316 6.53 -28.30 45.73
N LYS A 317 5.50 -28.30 44.90
CA LYS A 317 5.03 -29.51 44.16
C LYS A 317 5.68 -29.68 42.78
N TYR A 318 6.16 -28.61 42.18
CA TYR A 318 6.84 -28.64 40.89
C TYR A 318 8.23 -28.02 41.05
N GLY A 319 9.21 -28.87 41.31
CA GLY A 319 10.61 -28.49 41.49
C GLY A 319 11.12 -27.58 40.35
N LYS A 320 11.93 -26.57 40.73
CA LYS A 320 12.58 -25.64 39.83
C LYS A 320 13.28 -26.37 38.69
N LYS A 321 12.69 -26.36 37.48
CA LYS A 321 13.47 -26.57 36.26
C LYS A 321 14.40 -25.37 36.13
N LYS A 322 15.70 -25.55 36.40
CA LYS A 322 16.73 -24.57 36.08
C LYS A 322 16.67 -24.28 34.59
N ILE A 323 16.31 -23.08 34.25
CA ILE A 323 16.49 -22.57 32.87
C ILE A 323 18.01 -22.42 32.70
N ASP A 324 18.54 -23.17 31.75
CA ASP A 324 19.98 -23.19 31.46
C ASP A 324 20.36 -21.83 30.82
N THR A 325 20.96 -20.97 31.64
CA THR A 325 21.40 -19.61 31.24
C THR A 325 22.55 -19.62 30.22
N ASN A 326 23.09 -20.80 29.88
CA ASN A 326 24.16 -20.94 28.90
C ASN A 326 23.70 -20.75 27.45
N ILE A 327 22.38 -20.85 27.18
CA ILE A 327 21.84 -20.62 25.81
C ILE A 327 21.81 -19.12 25.50
N LEU A 328 21.59 -18.26 26.48
CA LEU A 328 21.57 -16.81 26.28
C LEU A 328 22.97 -16.20 26.14
N LYS A 329 24.00 -16.81 26.74
CA LYS A 329 25.41 -16.38 26.54
C LYS A 329 25.96 -16.69 25.16
N ARG A 330 25.56 -17.80 24.53
CA ARG A 330 25.99 -18.16 23.17
C ARG A 330 25.35 -17.32 22.08
N ALA A 331 24.25 -16.65 22.35
CA ALA A 331 23.61 -15.75 21.40
C ALA A 331 24.25 -14.35 21.37
N SER A 332 24.86 -13.91 22.51
CA SER A 332 25.50 -12.59 22.58
C SER A 332 26.95 -12.58 22.06
N GLU A 333 27.60 -13.75 21.94
CA GLU A 333 29.00 -13.85 21.44
C GLU A 333 29.10 -14.01 19.90
N LYS A 334 27.98 -14.07 19.19
CA LYS A 334 27.94 -14.17 17.70
C LYS A 334 27.70 -12.85 16.98
N ASP A 335 27.51 -11.76 17.70
CA ASP A 335 27.29 -10.43 17.10
C ASP A 335 28.53 -9.52 17.21
N GLU A 336 29.71 -10.05 17.57
CA GLU A 336 30.98 -9.28 17.68
C GLU A 336 32.10 -9.76 16.72
N ASP A 337 31.77 -10.55 15.66
CA ASP A 337 32.74 -10.87 14.59
C ASP A 337 32.24 -10.41 13.21
#